data_08fdc41a8837b05299f788c6699cb58e
#
_entry.id   08fdc41a8837b05299f788c6699cb58e
#
_cell.length_a   1.000
_cell.length_b   1.000
_cell.length_c   1.000
_cell.angle_alpha   90.00
_cell.angle_beta   90.00
_cell.angle_gamma   90.00
#
_symmetry.space_group_name_H-M   'P 1'
#
loop_
_entity.id
_entity.type
_entity.pdbx_description
1 polymer ?
#
loop_
_entity_poly.entity_id
_entity_poly.type
_entity_poly.pdbx_seq_one_letter_code
_entity_poly.pdbx_strand_id
1 'polypeptide(L)'
;MKTTFYKNVYLNETSTICGPYEKKGPLRKYFDKSYDDLYFGEKSFEKAEIKLVKESLKLLLKKAYVTKNEIDLVIGGDLLNQITASTYGTYGYGSSFIG
;
A
#
# COMPACT_ATOMS: atom_id res chain seq x y z
N MET A 1 -18.77 -14.20 -14.21
CA MET A 1 -17.71 -13.18 -14.10
C MET A 1 -17.45 -12.54 -15.45
N LYS A 2 -17.39 -11.24 -15.49
CA LYS A 2 -17.14 -10.50 -16.73
C LYS A 2 -15.65 -10.23 -16.90
N THR A 3 -15.10 -10.60 -18.03
CA THR A 3 -13.69 -10.33 -18.34
C THR A 3 -13.58 -9.01 -19.08
N THR A 4 -12.64 -8.17 -18.63
CA THR A 4 -12.37 -6.89 -19.24
C THR A 4 -10.93 -6.86 -19.75
N PHE A 5 -10.75 -6.43 -21.00
CA PHE A 5 -9.44 -6.26 -21.60
C PHE A 5 -9.11 -4.78 -21.74
N TYR A 6 -7.91 -4.41 -21.34
CA TYR A 6 -7.44 -3.03 -21.46
C TYR A 6 -6.36 -2.92 -22.52
N LYS A 7 -6.38 -1.81 -23.23
CA LYS A 7 -5.31 -1.44 -24.15
C LYS A 7 -4.51 -0.29 -23.55
N ASN A 8 -3.23 -0.22 -23.88
CA ASN A 8 -2.36 0.87 -23.44
C ASN A 8 -2.29 1.02 -21.93
N VAL A 9 -2.03 -0.10 -21.25
CA VAL A 9 -1.87 -0.11 -19.79
C VAL A 9 -0.41 0.18 -19.46
N TYR A 10 -0.18 1.13 -18.54
CA TYR A 10 1.15 1.55 -18.15
C TYR A 10 1.33 1.49 -16.65
N LEU A 11 2.54 1.13 -16.20
CA LEU A 11 2.94 1.27 -14.81
C LEU A 11 3.37 2.72 -14.60
N ASN A 12 2.53 3.50 -13.94
CA ASN A 12 2.76 4.94 -13.78
C ASN A 12 3.72 5.24 -12.64
N GLU A 13 3.51 4.65 -11.48
CA GLU A 13 4.34 4.91 -10.31
C GLU A 13 4.29 3.74 -9.33
N THR A 14 5.29 3.66 -8.46
CA THR A 14 5.38 2.64 -7.41
C THR A 14 5.83 3.28 -6.11
N SER A 15 5.47 2.66 -4.98
CA SER A 15 6.01 3.03 -3.68
C SER A 15 6.31 1.80 -2.86
N THR A 16 7.35 1.89 -2.03
CA THR A 16 7.81 0.78 -1.20
C THR A 16 8.12 1.27 0.20
N ILE A 17 7.65 0.52 1.20
CA ILE A 17 7.91 0.81 2.61
C ILE A 17 8.33 -0.48 3.28
N CYS A 18 9.35 -0.43 4.13
CA CYS A 18 9.82 -1.60 4.84
C CYS A 18 9.94 -1.35 6.33
N GLY A 19 10.02 -2.45 7.09
CA GLY A 19 10.27 -2.44 8.51
C GLY A 19 11.76 -2.55 8.85
N PRO A 20 12.09 -2.76 10.13
CA PRO A 20 13.47 -2.73 10.60
C PRO A 20 14.37 -3.81 10.01
N TYR A 21 13.84 -4.99 9.70
CA TYR A 21 14.68 -6.06 9.14
C TYR A 21 15.17 -5.71 7.73
N GLU A 22 14.27 -5.27 6.86
CA GLU A 22 14.65 -4.89 5.51
C GLU A 22 15.46 -3.61 5.48
N LYS A 23 15.24 -2.71 6.45
CA LYS A 23 16.03 -1.49 6.58
C LYS A 23 17.51 -1.80 6.80
N LYS A 24 17.82 -2.92 7.45
CA LYS A 24 19.18 -3.40 7.70
C LYS A 24 19.69 -4.33 6.59
N GLY A 25 18.84 -4.70 5.65
CA GLY A 25 19.17 -5.65 4.61
C GLY A 25 19.91 -5.02 3.42
N PRO A 26 20.32 -5.87 2.47
CA PRO A 26 21.09 -5.41 1.30
C PRO A 26 20.28 -4.52 0.35
N LEU A 27 18.97 -4.61 0.37
CA LEU A 27 18.09 -3.84 -0.51
C LEU A 27 17.56 -2.56 0.12
N ARG A 28 18.07 -2.19 1.30
CA ARG A 28 17.54 -1.05 2.08
C ARG A 28 17.42 0.25 1.29
N LYS A 29 18.37 0.52 0.40
CA LYS A 29 18.40 1.76 -0.37
C LYS A 29 17.34 1.83 -1.47
N TYR A 30 16.71 0.72 -1.79
CA TYR A 30 15.68 0.66 -2.83
C TYR A 30 14.27 0.91 -2.30
N PHE A 31 14.11 0.97 -0.98
CA PHE A 31 12.81 1.29 -0.37
C PHE A 31 12.63 2.80 -0.26
N ASP A 32 11.45 3.28 -0.59
CA ASP A 32 11.13 4.71 -0.53
C ASP A 32 11.10 5.21 0.92
N LYS A 33 10.64 4.37 1.84
CA LYS A 33 10.54 4.70 3.26
C LYS A 33 10.81 3.47 4.10
N SER A 34 11.42 3.65 5.26
CA SER A 34 11.67 2.56 6.20
C SER A 34 11.37 2.99 7.63
N TYR A 35 11.04 2.02 8.46
CA TYR A 35 10.74 2.22 9.88
C TYR A 35 11.70 1.41 10.73
N ASP A 36 12.08 1.98 11.88
CA ASP A 36 12.92 1.29 12.87
C ASP A 36 12.11 0.39 13.78
N ASP A 37 10.81 0.67 13.93
CA ASP A 37 9.91 -0.07 14.79
C ASP A 37 9.14 -1.12 14.00
N LEU A 38 9.18 -2.35 14.47
CA LEU A 38 8.45 -3.47 13.86
C LEU A 38 6.93 -3.23 13.84
N TYR A 39 6.42 -2.49 14.80
CA TYR A 39 5.01 -2.15 14.90
C TYR A 39 4.65 -0.80 14.26
N PHE A 40 5.60 -0.13 13.64
CA PHE A 40 5.39 1.17 12.99
C PHE A 40 4.75 2.22 13.94
N GLY A 41 5.08 2.14 15.24
CA GLY A 41 4.52 3.02 16.26
C GLY A 41 3.15 2.60 16.76
N GLU A 42 2.60 1.51 16.27
CA GLU A 42 1.29 1.02 16.68
C GLU A 42 1.38 -0.03 17.79
N LYS A 43 0.23 -0.36 18.39
CA LYS A 43 0.17 -1.26 19.54
C LYS A 43 -0.01 -2.73 19.15
N SER A 44 -0.34 -3.03 17.91
CA SER A 44 -0.55 -4.40 17.44
C SER A 44 -0.07 -4.56 16.02
N PHE A 45 0.15 -5.80 15.60
CA PHE A 45 0.53 -6.10 14.22
C PHE A 45 -0.56 -5.74 13.23
N GLU A 46 -1.82 -5.93 13.59
CA GLU A 46 -2.95 -5.57 12.72
C GLU A 46 -2.98 -4.07 12.46
N LYS A 47 -2.80 -3.26 13.50
CA LYS A 47 -2.75 -1.80 13.36
C LYS A 47 -1.51 -1.36 12.60
N ALA A 48 -0.39 -2.03 12.81
CA ALA A 48 0.85 -1.75 12.10
C ALA A 48 0.68 -2.00 10.60
N GLU A 49 0.03 -3.10 10.23
CA GLU A 49 -0.21 -3.43 8.83
C GLU A 49 -1.16 -2.44 8.18
N ILE A 50 -2.22 -2.01 8.88
CA ILE A 50 -3.12 -0.96 8.39
C ILE A 50 -2.35 0.33 8.14
N LYS A 51 -1.50 0.72 9.07
CA LYS A 51 -0.67 1.92 8.91
C LYS A 51 0.28 1.79 7.72
N LEU A 52 0.88 0.63 7.54
CA LEU A 52 1.78 0.35 6.43
C LEU A 52 1.06 0.55 5.10
N VAL A 53 -0.14 0.00 4.96
CA VAL A 53 -0.94 0.16 3.75
C VAL A 53 -1.28 1.64 3.52
N LYS A 54 -1.75 2.34 4.55
CA LYS A 54 -2.10 3.76 4.44
C LYS A 54 -0.91 4.63 4.03
N GLU A 55 0.24 4.42 4.66
CA GLU A 55 1.45 5.19 4.37
C GLU A 55 1.95 4.92 2.97
N SER A 56 1.89 3.66 2.53
CA SER A 56 2.29 3.27 1.19
C SER A 56 1.43 3.97 0.13
N LEU A 57 0.12 3.99 0.35
CA LEU A 57 -0.81 4.66 -0.58
C LEU A 57 -0.61 6.16 -0.60
N LYS A 58 -0.43 6.80 0.55
CA LYS A 58 -0.15 8.23 0.61
C LYS A 58 1.11 8.58 -0.16
N LEU A 59 2.16 7.80 0.03
CA LEU A 59 3.43 8.02 -0.66
C LEU A 59 3.27 7.83 -2.17
N LEU A 60 2.56 6.78 -2.57
CA LEU A 60 2.30 6.50 -3.98
C LEU A 60 1.55 7.65 -4.66
N LEU A 61 0.47 8.12 -4.05
CA LEU A 61 -0.32 9.23 -4.60
C LEU A 61 0.49 10.51 -4.69
N LYS A 62 1.33 10.76 -3.70
CA LYS A 62 2.22 11.92 -3.70
C LYS A 62 3.23 11.83 -4.84
N LYS A 63 3.84 10.67 -5.04
CA LYS A 63 4.82 10.45 -6.12
C LYS A 63 4.19 10.57 -7.50
N ALA A 64 2.95 10.11 -7.63
CA ALA A 64 2.22 10.11 -8.90
C ALA A 64 1.49 11.43 -9.19
N TYR A 65 1.45 12.35 -8.23
CA TYR A 65 0.69 13.60 -8.31
C TYR A 65 -0.80 13.38 -8.59
N VAL A 66 -1.36 12.38 -7.90
CA VAL A 66 -2.75 11.95 -8.06
C VAL A 66 -3.47 12.09 -6.73
N THR A 67 -4.75 12.47 -6.76
CA THR A 67 -5.58 12.54 -5.55
C THR A 67 -6.39 11.27 -5.37
N LYS A 68 -6.94 11.07 -4.16
CA LYS A 68 -7.79 9.91 -3.86
C LYS A 68 -8.98 9.81 -4.82
N ASN A 69 -9.54 10.96 -5.22
CA ASN A 69 -10.73 11.01 -6.06
C ASN A 69 -10.48 10.54 -7.50
N GLU A 70 -9.22 10.51 -7.91
CA GLU A 70 -8.83 10.08 -9.25
C GLU A 70 -8.64 8.56 -9.35
N ILE A 71 -8.77 7.85 -8.24
CA ILE A 71 -8.63 6.40 -8.20
C ILE A 71 -9.98 5.74 -8.47
N ASP A 72 -10.04 4.92 -9.50
CA ASP A 72 -11.26 4.22 -9.90
C ASP A 72 -11.38 2.85 -9.24
N LEU A 73 -10.26 2.16 -9.06
CA LEU A 73 -10.25 0.79 -8.54
C LEU A 73 -9.02 0.57 -7.69
N VAL A 74 -9.20 -0.08 -6.55
CA VAL A 74 -8.10 -0.49 -5.68
C VAL A 74 -8.13 -2.01 -5.55
N ILE A 75 -6.98 -2.64 -5.79
CA ILE A 75 -6.79 -4.09 -5.61
C ILE A 75 -5.74 -4.26 -4.54
N GLY A 76 -6.06 -4.99 -3.48
CA GLY A 76 -5.15 -5.18 -2.37
C GLY A 76 -5.06 -6.62 -1.92
N GLY A 77 -3.99 -6.92 -1.21
CA GLY A 77 -3.79 -8.21 -0.58
C GLY A 77 -2.96 -8.04 0.67
N ASP A 78 -3.21 -8.86 1.67
CA ASP A 78 -2.45 -8.87 2.91
C ASP A 78 -2.27 -10.31 3.37
N LEU A 79 -1.16 -10.52 4.07
CA LEU A 79 -0.78 -11.84 4.54
C LEU A 79 -1.12 -12.07 6.01
N LEU A 80 -1.25 -10.99 6.78
CA LEU A 80 -1.39 -11.09 8.23
C LEU A 80 -2.82 -11.42 8.65
N ASN A 81 -3.80 -10.74 8.11
CA ASN A 81 -5.20 -10.88 8.50
C ASN A 81 -6.10 -10.82 7.29
N GLN A 82 -5.81 -11.64 6.33
CA GLN A 82 -6.52 -11.74 5.06
C GLN A 82 -6.69 -10.37 4.41
N ILE A 83 -7.90 -9.83 4.32
CA ILE A 83 -8.14 -8.55 3.66
C ILE A 83 -8.39 -7.40 4.64
N THR A 84 -8.27 -7.64 5.94
CA THR A 84 -8.60 -6.62 6.94
C THR A 84 -7.75 -5.37 6.80
N ALA A 85 -6.42 -5.54 6.75
CA ALA A 85 -5.51 -4.40 6.64
C ALA A 85 -5.69 -3.65 5.32
N SER A 86 -5.84 -4.38 4.22
CA SER A 86 -6.07 -3.78 2.91
C SER A 86 -7.37 -2.99 2.89
N THR A 87 -8.44 -3.55 3.46
CA THR A 87 -9.75 -2.89 3.51
C THR A 87 -9.70 -1.59 4.32
N TYR A 88 -9.18 -1.65 5.54
CA TYR A 88 -9.10 -0.45 6.39
C TYR A 88 -8.05 0.54 5.87
N GLY A 89 -6.95 0.04 5.36
CA GLY A 89 -5.88 0.89 4.84
C GLY A 89 -6.30 1.69 3.61
N THR A 90 -7.21 1.15 2.82
CA THR A 90 -7.70 1.79 1.60
C THR A 90 -9.03 2.52 1.76
N TYR A 91 -9.57 2.55 2.98
CA TYR A 91 -10.84 3.23 3.26
C TYR A 91 -10.78 4.69 2.80
N GLY A 92 -11.78 5.10 2.04
CA GLY A 92 -11.85 6.44 1.47
C GLY A 92 -11.14 6.62 0.13
N TYR A 93 -10.51 5.56 -0.38
CA TYR A 93 -9.88 5.58 -1.71
C TYR A 93 -10.81 4.95 -2.74
N GLY A 94 -10.91 5.63 -3.87
CA GLY A 94 -11.59 5.12 -5.03
C GLY A 94 -13.04 4.73 -4.81
N SER A 95 -13.66 4.23 -5.83
CA SER A 95 -15.04 3.77 -5.79
C SER A 95 -15.15 2.25 -5.65
N SER A 96 -14.07 1.52 -5.85
CA SER A 96 -14.06 0.06 -5.81
C SER A 96 -12.80 -0.48 -5.16
N PHE A 97 -12.96 -1.55 -4.38
CA PHE A 97 -11.84 -2.26 -3.76
C PHE A 97 -11.99 -3.76 -4.03
N ILE A 98 -10.89 -4.40 -4.41
CA ILE A 98 -10.80 -5.85 -4.60
C ILE A 98 -9.64 -6.37 -3.74
N GLY A 99 -9.96 -7.26 -2.81
CA GLY A 99 -8.97 -7.89 -1.93
C GLY A 99 -8.51 -9.26 -2.37
#